data_9552aee5e9704894d557155a1b0d8775
#
_entry.id   9552aee5e9704894d557155a1b0d8775
#
_cell.length_a   1.000
_cell.length_b   1.000
_cell.length_c   1.000
_cell.angle_alpha   90.00
_cell.angle_beta   90.00
_cell.angle_gamma   90.00
#
_symmetry.space_group_name_H-M   'P 1'
#
loop_
_entity.id
_entity.type
_entity.pdbx_description
1 polymer ?
#
loop_
_entity_poly.entity_id
_entity_poly.type
_entity_poly.pdbx_seq_one_letter_code
_entity_poly.pdbx_strand_id
1 'polypeptide(L)' 'MRLQTVSKYIALSEEGLVSKLECPLDQGLLMPNLDENDTIYLYCLSCTYKNMMGLEVYDRIEKAVRAYI' A
#
# COMPACT_ATOMS: atom_id res chain seq x y z
N MET A 1 -8.35 -8.08 5.48
CA MET A 1 -7.44 -6.95 5.22
C MET A 1 -8.11 -5.64 5.62
N ARG A 2 -7.36 -4.74 6.19
CA ARG A 2 -7.88 -3.43 6.59
C ARG A 2 -7.21 -2.32 5.79
N LEU A 3 -8.02 -1.52 5.13
CA LEU A 3 -7.52 -0.38 4.37
C LEU A 3 -6.77 0.61 5.26
N GLN A 4 -7.22 0.79 6.49
CA GLN A 4 -6.56 1.66 7.47
C GLN A 4 -5.11 1.27 7.74
N THR A 5 -4.81 -0.03 7.78
CA THR A 5 -3.45 -0.52 7.99
C THR A 5 -2.54 -0.09 6.83
N VAL A 6 -3.01 -0.22 5.60
CA VAL A 6 -2.25 0.18 4.42
C VAL A 6 -2.08 1.69 4.36
N SER A 7 -3.13 2.45 4.68
CA SER A 7 -3.05 3.91 4.74
C SER A 7 -2.02 4.38 5.76
N LYS A 8 -1.97 3.72 6.90
CA LYS A 8 -0.98 4.03 7.94
C LYS A 8 0.44 3.73 7.47
N TYR A 9 0.62 2.62 6.75
CA TYR A 9 1.91 2.30 6.16
C TYR A 9 2.36 3.39 5.18
N ILE A 10 1.45 3.87 4.33
CA ILE A 10 1.76 4.93 3.38
C ILE A 10 2.19 6.21 4.11
N ALA A 11 1.50 6.58 5.18
CA ALA A 11 1.89 7.73 5.98
C ALA A 11 3.30 7.57 6.57
N LEU A 12 3.63 6.38 7.06
CA LEU A 12 4.97 6.07 7.56
C LEU A 12 6.02 6.16 6.45
N SER A 13 5.67 5.72 5.24
CA SER A 13 6.58 5.79 4.11
C SER A 13 6.88 7.23 3.69
N GLU A 14 5.90 8.12 3.80
CA GLU A 14 6.10 9.53 3.53
C GLU A 14 7.04 10.19 4.54
N GLU A 15 7.08 9.66 5.75
CA GLU A 15 8.02 10.12 6.79
C GLU A 15 9.40 9.48 6.67
N GLY A 16 9.58 8.56 5.73
CA GLY A 16 10.86 7.89 5.52
C GLY A 16 11.13 6.74 6.47
N LEU A 17 10.14 6.31 7.26
CA LEU A 17 10.31 5.25 8.27
C LEU A 17 10.22 3.85 7.67
N VAL A 18 9.53 3.70 6.55
CA VAL A 18 9.39 2.42 5.83
C VAL A 18 9.56 2.66 4.33
N SER A 19 9.77 1.57 3.59
CA SER A 19 9.93 1.65 2.13
C SER A 19 8.62 2.09 1.47
N LYS A 20 8.74 2.98 0.49
CA LYS A 20 7.57 3.47 -0.26
C LYS A 20 7.02 2.41 -1.19
N LEU A 21 5.70 2.42 -1.34
CA LEU A 21 5.03 1.62 -2.36
C LEU A 21 5.06 2.41 -3.66
N GLU A 22 5.88 1.98 -4.60
CA GLU A 22 6.10 2.71 -5.85
C GLU A 22 5.58 1.92 -7.05
N CYS A 23 5.07 2.66 -8.05
CA CYS A 23 4.65 2.08 -9.30
C CYS A 23 5.87 1.56 -10.06
N PRO A 24 5.88 0.30 -10.54
CA PRO A 24 7.03 -0.23 -11.28
C PRO A 24 7.20 0.38 -12.67
N LEU A 25 6.18 1.10 -13.17
CA LEU A 25 6.22 1.68 -14.51
C LEU A 25 6.79 3.10 -14.51
N ASP A 26 6.40 3.94 -13.56
CA ASP A 26 6.82 5.34 -13.52
C ASP A 26 7.35 5.78 -12.15
N GLN A 27 7.44 4.86 -11.21
CA GLN A 27 7.90 5.12 -9.84
C GLN A 27 7.05 6.14 -9.08
N GLY A 28 5.82 6.35 -9.55
CA GLY A 28 4.86 7.18 -8.84
C GLY A 28 4.35 6.51 -7.58
N LEU A 29 3.73 7.28 -6.70
CA LEU A 29 3.18 6.76 -5.46
C LEU A 29 1.96 5.89 -5.72
N LEU A 30 1.92 4.70 -5.14
CA LEU A 30 0.75 3.83 -5.19
C LEU A 30 -0.17 4.15 -4.03
N MET A 31 -1.48 4.14 -4.30
CA MET A 31 -2.51 4.39 -3.31
C MET A 31 -3.39 3.15 -3.15
N PRO A 32 -3.89 2.89 -1.94
CA PRO A 32 -4.76 1.74 -1.70
C PRO A 32 -6.22 2.08 -1.93
N ASN A 33 -6.99 1.07 -2.34
CA ASN A 33 -8.44 1.17 -2.39
C ASN A 33 -9.04 -0.23 -2.24
N LEU A 34 -10.34 -0.30 -2.02
CA LEU A 34 -11.06 -1.56 -1.92
C LEU A 34 -11.84 -1.82 -3.20
N ASP A 35 -11.86 -3.08 -3.64
CA ASP A 35 -12.71 -3.49 -4.75
C ASP A 35 -14.08 -3.97 -4.24
N GLU A 36 -14.90 -4.52 -5.15
CA GLU A 36 -16.24 -4.99 -4.82
C GLU A 36 -16.26 -6.15 -3.81
N ASN A 37 -15.15 -6.87 -3.68
CA ASN A 37 -15.01 -8.02 -2.78
C ASN A 37 -14.27 -7.65 -1.49
N ASP A 38 -14.13 -6.36 -1.18
CA ASP A 38 -13.37 -5.86 -0.03
C ASP A 38 -11.89 -6.28 -0.06
N THR A 39 -11.36 -6.55 -1.24
CA THR A 39 -9.94 -6.86 -1.42
C THR A 39 -9.20 -5.57 -1.73
N ILE A 40 -8.06 -5.36 -1.04
CA ILE A 40 -7.26 -4.16 -1.26
C ILE A 40 -6.47 -4.28 -2.55
N TYR A 41 -6.49 -3.22 -3.35
CA TYR A 41 -5.62 -3.11 -4.51
C TYR A 41 -4.84 -1.80 -4.46
N LEU A 42 -3.70 -1.78 -5.13
CA LEU A 42 -2.87 -0.59 -5.24
C LEU A 42 -3.00 -0.04 -6.66
N TYR A 43 -3.14 1.26 -6.78
CA TYR A 43 -3.21 1.92 -8.08
C TYR A 43 -2.29 3.13 -8.11
N CYS A 44 -1.81 3.44 -9.32
CA CYS A 44 -0.94 4.60 -9.52
C CYS A 44 -1.77 5.82 -9.90
N LEU A 45 -1.45 6.97 -9.31
CA LEU A 45 -2.13 8.23 -9.61
C LEU A 45 -1.71 8.82 -10.95
N SER A 46 -0.53 8.46 -11.43
CA SER A 46 0.06 9.06 -12.63
C SER A 46 -0.12 8.22 -13.90
N CYS A 47 -0.49 6.97 -13.76
CA CYS A 47 -0.69 6.06 -14.89
C CYS A 47 -1.83 5.10 -14.60
N THR A 48 -2.04 4.11 -15.47
CA THR A 48 -3.15 3.16 -15.34
C THR A 48 -2.79 1.90 -14.58
N TYR A 49 -1.61 1.86 -13.95
CA TYR A 49 -1.18 0.69 -13.20
C TYR A 49 -2.12 0.37 -12.06
N LYS A 50 -2.50 -0.88 -11.94
CA LYS A 50 -3.34 -1.39 -10.87
C LYS A 50 -2.92 -2.82 -10.55
N ASN A 51 -2.76 -3.13 -9.27
CA ASN A 51 -2.35 -4.46 -8.85
C ASN A 51 -3.07 -4.85 -7.55
N MET A 52 -3.57 -6.07 -7.51
CA MET A 52 -4.21 -6.59 -6.30
C MET A 52 -3.16 -6.88 -5.24
N MET A 53 -3.42 -6.48 -4.01
CA MET A 53 -2.53 -6.76 -2.89
C MET A 53 -2.73 -8.19 -2.42
N GLY A 54 -1.67 -9.01 -2.45
CA GLY A 54 -1.69 -10.36 -1.90
C GLY A 54 -1.55 -10.38 -0.39
N LEU A 55 -1.91 -11.50 0.24
CA LEU A 55 -1.80 -11.66 1.68
C LEU A 55 -0.36 -11.49 2.18
N GLU A 56 0.62 -11.93 1.41
CA GLU A 56 2.03 -11.78 1.78
C GLU A 56 2.43 -10.31 1.91
N VAL A 57 2.01 -9.50 0.95
CA VAL A 57 2.33 -8.06 0.96
C VAL A 57 1.60 -7.39 2.12
N TYR A 58 0.34 -7.72 2.32
CA TYR A 58 -0.43 -7.18 3.45
C TYR A 58 0.21 -7.55 4.78
N ASP A 59 0.66 -8.78 4.95
CA ASP A 59 1.29 -9.24 6.18
C ASP A 59 2.57 -8.45 6.49
N ARG A 60 3.38 -8.18 5.48
CA ARG A 60 4.59 -7.36 5.63
C ARG A 60 4.24 -5.94 6.05
N ILE A 61 3.21 -5.37 5.43
CA ILE A 61 2.74 -4.02 5.75
C ILE A 61 2.24 -3.97 7.19
N GLU A 62 1.45 -4.94 7.61
CA GLU A 62 0.92 -5.00 8.97
C GLU A 62 2.06 -5.09 10.00
N LYS A 63 3.05 -5.93 9.75
CA LYS A 63 4.19 -6.06 10.66
C LYS A 63 4.98 -4.75 10.76
N ALA A 64 5.19 -4.08 9.64
CA ALA A 64 5.88 -2.80 9.62
C ALA A 64 5.12 -1.74 10.42
N VAL A 65 3.80 -1.68 10.24
CA VAL A 65 2.95 -0.73 10.96
C VAL A 65 2.99 -1.00 12.47
N ARG A 66 2.93 -2.27 12.86
CA ARG A 66 2.99 -2.64 14.29
C ARG A 66 4.28 -2.22 14.96
N ALA A 67 5.37 -2.17 14.22
CA ALA A 67 6.66 -1.75 14.76
C ALA A 67 6.68 -0.27 15.17
N TYR A 68 5.74 0.53 14.67
CA TYR A 68 5.65 1.97 14.92
C TYR A 68 4.39 2.41 15.67
N ILE A 69 3.65 1.47 16.19
CA ILE A 69 2.45 1.77 17.00
C ILE A 69 2.78 1.71 18.49
#